data_b86b90ce54565ec0d89e5cac0ee9ba82
#
_entry.id   b86b90ce54565ec0d89e5cac0ee9ba82
#
_cell.length_a   1.000
_cell.length_b   1.000
_cell.length_c   1.000
_cell.angle_alpha   90.00
_cell.angle_beta   90.00
_cell.angle_gamma   90.00
#
_symmetry.space_group_name_H-M   'P 1'
#
loop_
_entity.id
_entity.type
_entity.pdbx_description
1 polymer ?
#
loop_
_entity_poly.entity_id
_entity_poly.type
_entity_poly.pdbx_seq_one_letter_code
_entity_poly.pdbx_strand_id
1 'polypeptide(L)'
;SQKNHELCYAVSKEPDRNFEYGGTIVSTGDVGFDGRKEKDRLNVTGTTHGSIEFINGRWYVFYHRLTHASDYSRQACAEPIKINEDSSICQVEISSSGLEAKPLSASGIYPAVIACNITNGRMPHISNRRYNGNIPKITDCRGERYIADIDRRTAVCYKWFDFVSDTGEIILDIDSHADGKIVVFANRIPIASAAITPCG
;
A
#
# COMPACT_ATOMS: atom_id res chain seq x y z
N SER A 1 5.98 -4.35 -22.37
CA SER A 1 5.11 -3.67 -21.41
C SER A 1 5.89 -3.47 -20.12
N GLN A 2 5.96 -2.26 -19.64
CA GLN A 2 6.71 -1.92 -18.42
C GLN A 2 5.80 -1.99 -17.19
N LYS A 3 5.15 -3.13 -17.00
CA LYS A 3 4.23 -3.34 -15.86
C LYS A 3 4.88 -4.21 -14.77
N ASN A 4 6.14 -3.92 -14.45
CA ASN A 4 6.88 -4.65 -13.44
C ASN A 4 6.42 -4.39 -11.98
N HIS A 5 5.44 -3.52 -11.79
CA HIS A 5 4.75 -3.29 -10.53
C HIS A 5 3.54 -4.22 -10.30
N GLU A 6 3.24 -5.08 -11.25
CA GLU A 6 2.15 -6.06 -11.17
C GLU A 6 2.71 -7.46 -10.89
N LEU A 7 2.12 -8.17 -9.93
CA LEU A 7 2.28 -9.61 -9.78
C LEU A 7 1.10 -10.28 -10.45
N CYS A 8 1.41 -11.08 -11.47
CA CYS A 8 0.43 -11.76 -12.29
C CYS A 8 0.52 -13.28 -12.10
N TYR A 9 -0.50 -13.99 -12.57
CA TYR A 9 -0.51 -15.46 -12.57
C TYR A 9 -0.86 -16.01 -13.95
N ALA A 10 -0.52 -17.25 -14.12
CA ALA A 10 -0.95 -18.07 -15.25
C ALA A 10 -1.42 -19.42 -14.73
N VAL A 11 -2.31 -20.07 -15.47
CA VAL A 11 -2.86 -21.38 -15.15
C VAL A 11 -2.52 -22.37 -16.25
N SER A 12 -2.32 -23.63 -15.89
CA SER A 12 -2.17 -24.74 -16.82
C SER A 12 -2.70 -26.03 -16.19
N LYS A 13 -3.15 -26.95 -17.02
CA LYS A 13 -3.44 -28.35 -16.63
C LYS A 13 -2.20 -29.22 -16.59
N GLU A 14 -1.08 -28.72 -17.09
CA GLU A 14 0.20 -29.39 -17.19
C GLU A 14 1.29 -28.59 -16.45
N PRO A 15 2.22 -29.23 -15.77
CA PRO A 15 3.17 -28.54 -14.90
C PRO A 15 4.27 -27.76 -15.67
N ASP A 16 4.48 -28.07 -16.95
CA ASP A 16 5.63 -27.61 -17.73
C ASP A 16 5.29 -26.85 -19.02
N ARG A 17 3.99 -26.74 -19.38
CA ARG A 17 3.57 -26.15 -20.66
C ARG A 17 2.12 -25.68 -20.64
N ASN A 18 1.69 -25.08 -21.76
CA ASN A 18 0.31 -24.65 -22.00
C ASN A 18 -0.21 -23.66 -20.94
N PHE A 19 0.68 -22.75 -20.46
CA PHE A 19 0.30 -21.72 -19.52
C PHE A 19 -0.54 -20.63 -20.20
N GLU A 20 -1.71 -20.37 -19.64
CA GLU A 20 -2.60 -19.31 -20.05
C GLU A 20 -2.55 -18.17 -19.01
N TYR A 21 -2.43 -16.93 -19.48
CA TYR A 21 -2.42 -15.77 -18.61
C TYR A 21 -3.76 -15.61 -17.89
N GLY A 22 -3.74 -15.65 -16.56
CA GLY A 22 -4.94 -15.57 -15.73
C GLY A 22 -5.30 -14.14 -15.29
N GLY A 23 -4.33 -13.25 -15.19
CA GLY A 23 -4.57 -11.87 -14.77
C GLY A 23 -3.55 -11.34 -13.78
N THR A 24 -3.84 -10.15 -13.26
CA THR A 24 -3.07 -9.49 -12.20
C THR A 24 -3.66 -9.87 -10.84
N ILE A 25 -2.81 -10.31 -9.91
CA ILE A 25 -3.20 -10.59 -8.52
C ILE A 25 -3.14 -9.30 -7.69
N VAL A 26 -2.02 -8.58 -7.79
CA VAL A 26 -1.79 -7.34 -7.06
C VAL A 26 -0.93 -6.39 -7.88
N SER A 27 -1.19 -5.08 -7.74
CA SER A 27 -0.36 -4.01 -8.28
C SER A 27 0.09 -3.10 -7.15
N THR A 28 1.40 -2.81 -7.04
CA THR A 28 1.98 -2.04 -5.93
C THR A 28 1.51 -0.59 -5.83
N GLY A 29 0.79 -0.08 -6.82
CA GLY A 29 0.16 1.24 -6.83
C GLY A 29 -1.36 1.20 -6.91
N ASP A 30 -1.98 0.03 -6.66
CA ASP A 30 -3.40 -0.24 -6.89
C ASP A 30 -3.84 0.07 -8.34
N VAL A 31 -2.91 0.01 -9.31
CA VAL A 31 -3.23 0.21 -10.73
C VAL A 31 -4.05 -0.97 -11.22
N GLY A 32 -5.12 -0.68 -11.95
CA GLY A 32 -6.09 -1.69 -12.41
C GLY A 32 -7.22 -1.94 -11.43
N PHE A 33 -6.95 -1.87 -10.11
CA PHE A 33 -7.98 -2.05 -9.11
C PHE A 33 -9.01 -0.92 -9.19
N ASP A 34 -10.29 -1.27 -9.24
CA ASP A 34 -11.41 -0.32 -9.41
C ASP A 34 -11.22 0.67 -10.58
N GLY A 35 -10.60 0.18 -11.68
CA GLY A 35 -10.37 0.98 -12.89
C GLY A 35 -9.28 2.05 -12.77
N ARG A 36 -8.47 2.06 -11.72
CA ARG A 36 -7.38 3.02 -11.52
C ARG A 36 -6.34 2.94 -12.63
N LYS A 37 -5.99 4.09 -13.16
CA LYS A 37 -5.03 4.21 -14.26
C LYS A 37 -3.60 4.38 -13.74
N GLU A 38 -2.64 4.08 -14.59
CA GLU A 38 -1.20 4.24 -14.31
C GLU A 38 -0.81 5.63 -13.78
N LYS A 39 -1.40 6.68 -14.31
CA LYS A 39 -1.13 8.07 -13.88
C LYS A 39 -1.64 8.37 -12.47
N ASP A 40 -2.61 7.58 -11.98
CA ASP A 40 -3.32 7.79 -10.73
C ASP A 40 -2.87 6.80 -9.63
N ARG A 41 -1.67 6.22 -9.81
CA ARG A 41 -1.08 5.27 -8.83
C ARG A 41 -0.93 5.90 -7.45
N LEU A 42 -1.16 5.09 -6.43
CA LEU A 42 -1.22 5.55 -5.04
C LEU A 42 0.09 5.33 -4.25
N ASN A 43 1.09 4.75 -4.88
CA ASN A 43 2.42 4.56 -4.30
C ASN A 43 3.48 4.79 -5.38
N VAL A 44 4.73 5.00 -4.98
CA VAL A 44 5.84 4.79 -5.88
C VAL A 44 5.82 3.34 -6.36
N THR A 45 5.89 3.13 -7.66
CA THR A 45 5.88 1.80 -8.28
C THR A 45 7.23 1.51 -8.92
N GLY A 46 7.55 0.24 -9.02
CA GLY A 46 8.77 -0.27 -9.63
C GLY A 46 8.70 -1.78 -9.71
N THR A 47 9.79 -2.46 -9.43
CA THR A 47 9.80 -3.92 -9.42
C THR A 47 8.96 -4.48 -8.27
N THR A 48 8.28 -5.60 -8.52
CA THR A 48 7.68 -6.44 -7.49
C THR A 48 7.98 -7.90 -7.78
N HIS A 49 8.10 -8.70 -6.72
CA HIS A 49 8.20 -10.16 -6.77
C HIS A 49 7.35 -10.72 -5.64
N GLY A 50 6.89 -11.93 -5.80
CA GLY A 50 6.08 -12.55 -4.77
C GLY A 50 5.70 -13.99 -5.09
N SER A 51 4.87 -14.54 -4.24
CA SER A 51 4.30 -15.88 -4.33
C SER A 51 2.91 -15.90 -3.75
N ILE A 52 2.20 -17.00 -3.94
CA ILE A 52 0.97 -17.30 -3.20
C ILE A 52 1.23 -18.47 -2.28
N GLU A 53 0.60 -18.47 -1.11
CA GLU A 53 0.76 -19.49 -0.09
C GLU A 53 -0.54 -19.73 0.67
N PHE A 54 -0.77 -20.96 1.09
CA PHE A 54 -1.93 -21.34 1.89
C PHE A 54 -1.55 -21.42 3.37
N ILE A 55 -2.09 -20.52 4.18
CA ILE A 55 -1.76 -20.42 5.60
C ILE A 55 -3.06 -20.40 6.42
N ASN A 56 -3.14 -21.28 7.40
CA ASN A 56 -4.27 -21.33 8.34
C ASN A 56 -5.65 -21.32 7.67
N GLY A 57 -5.81 -22.12 6.59
CA GLY A 57 -7.09 -22.25 5.90
C GLY A 57 -7.42 -21.12 4.91
N ARG A 58 -6.46 -20.28 4.56
CA ARG A 58 -6.66 -19.15 3.66
C ARG A 58 -5.47 -18.97 2.72
N TRP A 59 -5.73 -18.57 1.50
CA TRP A 59 -4.72 -18.18 0.53
C TRP A 59 -4.31 -16.74 0.71
N TYR A 60 -3.01 -16.48 0.57
CA TYR A 60 -2.41 -15.15 0.58
C TYR A 60 -1.50 -14.97 -0.62
N VAL A 61 -1.45 -13.75 -1.15
CA VAL A 61 -0.37 -13.29 -2.01
C VAL A 61 0.66 -12.56 -1.15
N PHE A 62 1.92 -12.98 -1.25
CA PHE A 62 3.07 -12.28 -0.69
C PHE A 62 3.75 -11.51 -1.79
N TYR A 63 4.09 -10.27 -1.54
CA TYR A 63 4.76 -9.42 -2.51
C TYR A 63 5.61 -8.37 -1.79
N HIS A 64 6.38 -7.60 -2.54
CA HIS A 64 7.01 -6.41 -1.99
C HIS A 64 6.59 -5.16 -2.75
N ARG A 65 6.59 -4.03 -2.06
CA ARG A 65 6.44 -2.70 -2.65
C ARG A 65 7.70 -1.86 -2.39
N LEU A 66 7.90 -0.82 -3.18
CA LEU A 66 8.94 0.17 -2.91
C LEU A 66 8.48 1.10 -1.79
N THR A 67 9.40 1.47 -0.89
CA THR A 67 9.16 2.42 0.19
C THR A 67 9.55 3.85 -0.17
N HIS A 68 10.45 4.01 -1.14
CA HIS A 68 10.89 5.29 -1.69
C HIS A 68 11.43 5.11 -3.13
N ALA A 69 11.96 6.16 -3.72
CA ALA A 69 12.40 6.19 -5.11
C ALA A 69 13.71 5.41 -5.37
N SER A 70 13.73 4.13 -5.01
CA SER A 70 14.84 3.21 -5.25
C SER A 70 14.34 1.78 -5.41
N ASP A 71 14.84 1.05 -6.39
CA ASP A 71 14.54 -0.38 -6.60
C ASP A 71 15.00 -1.28 -5.43
N TYR A 72 15.86 -0.76 -4.57
CA TYR A 72 16.37 -1.49 -3.39
C TYR A 72 15.57 -1.22 -2.11
N SER A 73 14.65 -0.26 -2.14
CA SER A 73 13.82 0.10 -1.00
C SER A 73 12.57 -0.77 -0.96
N ARG A 74 12.62 -1.89 -0.27
CA ARG A 74 11.55 -2.89 -0.33
C ARG A 74 10.90 -3.12 1.03
N GLN A 75 9.58 -3.20 1.03
CA GLN A 75 8.77 -3.62 2.18
C GLN A 75 7.96 -4.85 1.79
N ALA A 76 8.06 -5.91 2.59
CA ALA A 76 7.20 -7.08 2.45
C ALA A 76 5.75 -6.72 2.76
N CYS A 77 4.84 -7.25 1.95
CA CYS A 77 3.40 -7.08 2.07
C CYS A 77 2.72 -8.44 1.85
N ALA A 78 1.51 -8.57 2.37
CA ALA A 78 0.66 -9.73 2.12
C ALA A 78 -0.80 -9.29 2.06
N GLU A 79 -1.57 -9.93 1.16
CA GLU A 79 -3.02 -9.73 1.07
C GLU A 79 -3.72 -11.09 0.99
N PRO A 80 -4.87 -11.26 1.63
CA PRO A 80 -5.69 -12.44 1.43
C PRO A 80 -6.22 -12.47 0.00
N ILE A 81 -6.19 -13.64 -0.63
CA ILE A 81 -6.74 -13.86 -1.96
C ILE A 81 -7.77 -14.98 -1.93
N LYS A 82 -8.66 -14.97 -2.90
CA LYS A 82 -9.58 -16.08 -3.16
C LYS A 82 -9.23 -16.69 -4.52
N ILE A 83 -9.00 -18.00 -4.52
CA ILE A 83 -8.93 -18.78 -5.75
C ILE A 83 -10.34 -19.33 -6.00
N ASN A 84 -10.95 -18.96 -7.12
CA ASN A 84 -12.27 -19.40 -7.51
C ASN A 84 -12.25 -20.85 -8.05
N GLU A 85 -13.42 -21.46 -8.22
CA GLU A 85 -13.55 -22.84 -8.73
C GLU A 85 -12.97 -23.02 -10.15
N ASP A 86 -13.03 -21.97 -10.96
CA ASP A 86 -12.43 -21.90 -12.30
C ASP A 86 -10.94 -21.58 -12.30
N SER A 87 -10.30 -21.58 -11.12
CA SER A 87 -8.91 -21.21 -10.89
C SER A 87 -8.59 -19.74 -11.14
N SER A 88 -9.58 -18.90 -11.33
CA SER A 88 -9.36 -17.45 -11.44
C SER A 88 -9.07 -16.81 -10.08
N ILE A 89 -8.26 -15.73 -10.10
CA ILE A 89 -7.93 -14.90 -8.94
C ILE A 89 -8.24 -13.47 -9.30
N CYS A 90 -9.14 -12.82 -8.54
CA CYS A 90 -9.41 -11.41 -8.72
C CYS A 90 -8.25 -10.57 -8.20
N GLN A 91 -7.97 -9.45 -8.87
CA GLN A 91 -7.00 -8.49 -8.35
C GLN A 91 -7.44 -7.99 -6.97
N VAL A 92 -6.51 -8.00 -6.01
CA VAL A 92 -6.76 -7.49 -4.66
C VAL A 92 -6.30 -6.05 -4.50
N GLU A 93 -6.99 -5.34 -3.64
CA GLU A 93 -6.58 -4.03 -3.18
C GLU A 93 -5.46 -4.16 -2.14
N ILE A 94 -4.49 -3.23 -2.16
CA ILE A 94 -3.49 -3.16 -1.11
C ILE A 94 -4.13 -2.68 0.19
N SER A 95 -3.88 -3.40 1.29
CA SER A 95 -4.42 -3.09 2.61
C SER A 95 -3.32 -2.85 3.66
N SER A 96 -3.71 -2.49 4.86
CA SER A 96 -2.82 -2.35 6.02
C SER A 96 -2.80 -3.60 6.90
N SER A 97 -3.61 -4.61 6.60
CA SER A 97 -3.86 -5.76 7.48
C SER A 97 -2.81 -6.87 7.39
N GLY A 98 -2.06 -6.94 6.29
CA GLY A 98 -1.05 -7.99 6.12
C GLY A 98 -1.65 -9.40 6.22
N LEU A 99 -1.21 -10.19 7.20
CA LEU A 99 -1.69 -11.57 7.42
C LEU A 99 -2.96 -11.65 8.26
N GLU A 100 -3.51 -10.53 8.72
CA GLU A 100 -4.73 -10.56 9.49
C GLU A 100 -5.91 -11.01 8.65
N ALA A 101 -6.68 -11.96 9.19
CA ALA A 101 -7.84 -12.52 8.50
C ALA A 101 -9.10 -11.64 8.59
N LYS A 102 -9.06 -10.63 9.47
CA LYS A 102 -10.14 -9.68 9.76
C LYS A 102 -9.60 -8.26 9.68
N PRO A 103 -10.46 -7.25 9.56
CA PRO A 103 -10.03 -5.87 9.71
C PRO A 103 -9.30 -5.65 11.04
N LEU A 104 -8.29 -4.80 11.01
CA LEU A 104 -7.59 -4.37 12.22
C LEU A 104 -8.56 -3.59 13.12
N SER A 105 -8.42 -3.73 14.43
CA SER A 105 -9.19 -2.90 15.36
C SER A 105 -8.81 -1.43 15.18
N ALA A 106 -9.79 -0.53 15.14
CA ALA A 106 -9.50 0.89 15.17
C ALA A 106 -9.01 1.37 16.55
N SER A 107 -9.19 0.55 17.60
CA SER A 107 -8.64 0.82 18.94
C SER A 107 -7.29 0.12 19.08
N GLY A 108 -6.20 0.89 19.08
CA GLY A 108 -4.85 0.36 19.20
C GLY A 108 -3.78 1.37 18.81
N ILE A 109 -2.52 0.97 18.93
CA ILE A 109 -1.36 1.74 18.49
C ILE A 109 -0.74 1.01 17.30
N TYR A 110 -0.57 1.73 16.20
CA TYR A 110 -0.06 1.17 14.96
C TYR A 110 1.13 2.00 14.44
N PRO A 111 2.18 1.35 13.94
CA PRO A 111 3.25 2.07 13.26
C PRO A 111 2.70 2.77 12.00
N ALA A 112 3.07 4.03 11.80
CA ALA A 112 2.64 4.79 10.62
C ALA A 112 2.96 4.07 9.28
N VAL A 113 4.01 3.26 9.27
CA VAL A 113 4.50 2.54 8.08
C VAL A 113 3.65 1.36 7.62
N ILE A 114 2.58 0.99 8.35
CA ILE A 114 1.57 0.06 7.84
C ILE A 114 0.61 0.71 6.83
N ALA A 115 0.76 2.02 6.60
CA ALA A 115 0.01 2.71 5.56
C ALA A 115 0.10 1.94 4.24
N CYS A 116 -1.03 1.57 3.68
CA CYS A 116 -1.09 0.80 2.42
C CYS A 116 -0.83 1.68 1.20
N ASN A 117 -1.24 2.94 1.22
CA ASN A 117 -0.95 3.89 0.17
C ASN A 117 -0.36 5.18 0.74
N ILE A 118 0.65 5.71 0.04
CA ILE A 118 1.30 6.98 0.35
C ILE A 118 1.50 7.70 -0.96
N THR A 119 0.82 8.84 -1.15
CA THR A 119 0.81 9.55 -2.42
C THR A 119 0.77 11.06 -2.24
N ASN A 120 1.33 11.79 -3.19
CA ASN A 120 1.12 13.22 -3.37
C ASN A 120 0.29 13.54 -4.64
N GLY A 121 -0.40 12.52 -5.17
CA GLY A 121 -1.20 12.61 -6.39
C GLY A 121 -0.39 12.47 -7.69
N ARG A 122 0.95 12.31 -7.62
CA ARG A 122 1.83 12.17 -8.79
C ARG A 122 3.00 11.24 -8.50
N MET A 123 2.70 10.03 -8.06
CA MET A 123 3.75 9.06 -7.72
C MET A 123 4.46 8.56 -8.98
N PRO A 124 5.79 8.47 -8.96
CA PRO A 124 6.57 8.00 -10.11
C PRO A 124 6.52 6.48 -10.26
N HIS A 125 6.82 6.02 -11.47
CA HIS A 125 7.25 4.66 -11.73
C HIS A 125 8.77 4.64 -11.86
N ILE A 126 9.42 3.81 -11.05
CA ILE A 126 10.87 3.64 -11.03
C ILE A 126 11.21 2.40 -11.86
N SER A 127 12.07 2.56 -12.85
CA SER A 127 12.59 1.45 -13.64
C SER A 127 14.09 1.70 -13.88
N ASN A 128 14.93 1.06 -13.08
CA ASN A 128 16.40 1.12 -13.16
C ASN A 128 17.00 2.53 -13.14
N ARG A 129 16.26 3.53 -12.70
CA ARG A 129 16.69 4.93 -12.63
C ARG A 129 16.36 5.51 -11.26
N ARG A 130 17.27 6.34 -10.74
CA ARG A 130 16.97 7.17 -9.58
C ARG A 130 15.96 8.24 -9.98
N TYR A 131 14.94 8.39 -9.18
CA TYR A 131 14.02 9.52 -9.23
C TYR A 131 14.54 10.62 -8.30
N ASN A 132 14.76 11.81 -8.82
CA ASN A 132 15.33 12.93 -8.08
C ASN A 132 14.24 13.90 -7.52
N GLY A 133 12.98 13.61 -7.76
CA GLY A 133 11.88 14.41 -7.22
C GLY A 133 11.59 14.08 -5.77
N ASN A 134 11.06 15.05 -5.04
CA ASN A 134 10.59 14.82 -3.68
C ASN A 134 9.23 14.13 -3.69
N ILE A 135 9.10 13.00 -3.01
CA ILE A 135 7.87 12.24 -2.83
C ILE A 135 7.78 11.78 -1.38
N PRO A 136 6.56 11.67 -0.84
CA PRO A 136 6.39 11.05 0.46
C PRO A 136 6.90 9.61 0.43
N LYS A 137 7.58 9.19 1.49
CA LYS A 137 8.31 7.93 1.54
C LYS A 137 8.30 7.32 2.93
N ILE A 138 8.50 6.01 2.99
CA ILE A 138 8.87 5.32 4.23
C ILE A 138 10.40 5.29 4.30
N THR A 139 10.93 5.72 5.42
CA THR A 139 12.36 5.71 5.72
C THR A 139 12.60 5.27 7.16
N ASP A 140 13.85 5.18 7.56
CA ASP A 140 14.22 4.85 8.94
C ASP A 140 15.30 5.79 9.47
N CYS A 141 15.29 5.98 10.78
CA CYS A 141 16.36 6.62 11.52
C CYS A 141 16.57 5.85 12.82
N ARG A 142 17.79 5.39 13.07
CA ARG A 142 18.19 4.67 14.27
C ARG A 142 17.31 3.44 14.61
N GLY A 143 16.79 2.78 13.58
CA GLY A 143 15.92 1.61 13.73
C GLY A 143 14.43 1.91 13.87
N GLU A 144 14.05 3.15 13.96
CA GLU A 144 12.64 3.59 13.92
C GLU A 144 12.25 3.93 12.50
N ARG A 145 11.11 3.37 12.04
CA ARG A 145 10.58 3.60 10.69
C ARG A 145 9.42 4.58 10.74
N TYR A 146 9.43 5.54 9.82
CA TYR A 146 8.42 6.59 9.75
C TYR A 146 8.14 7.01 8.31
N ILE A 147 7.10 7.84 8.11
CA ILE A 147 6.77 8.44 6.83
C ILE A 147 7.38 9.85 6.80
N ALA A 148 8.22 10.09 5.81
CA ALA A 148 8.94 11.35 5.62
C ALA A 148 8.55 12.06 4.31
N ASP A 149 9.07 13.26 4.13
CA ASP A 149 8.88 14.12 2.94
C ASP A 149 7.38 14.39 2.66
N ILE A 150 6.63 14.59 3.75
CA ILE A 150 5.21 14.95 3.71
C ILE A 150 5.09 16.40 3.25
N ASP A 151 4.25 16.64 2.25
CA ASP A 151 3.89 17.96 1.77
C ASP A 151 2.36 18.18 1.84
N ARG A 152 1.90 19.38 1.49
CA ARG A 152 0.49 19.77 1.51
C ARG A 152 -0.45 18.92 0.62
N ARG A 153 0.10 18.08 -0.25
CA ARG A 153 -0.64 17.19 -1.16
C ARG A 153 -0.56 15.75 -0.73
N THR A 154 0.23 15.47 0.30
CA THR A 154 0.42 14.09 0.75
C THR A 154 -0.86 13.54 1.35
N ALA A 155 -1.25 12.38 0.87
CA ALA A 155 -2.27 11.53 1.46
C ALA A 155 -1.64 10.22 1.91
N VAL A 156 -1.93 9.84 3.15
CA VAL A 156 -1.51 8.57 3.75
C VAL A 156 -2.77 7.78 4.04
N CYS A 157 -2.88 6.58 3.49
CA CYS A 157 -4.08 5.77 3.59
C CYS A 157 -3.84 4.49 4.39
N TYR A 158 -4.77 4.21 5.26
CA TYR A 158 -4.87 2.98 6.04
C TYR A 158 -6.19 2.31 5.68
N LYS A 159 -6.16 1.03 5.38
CA LYS A 159 -7.35 0.30 4.95
C LYS A 159 -7.55 -0.96 5.79
N TRP A 160 -8.80 -1.39 5.86
CA TRP A 160 -9.23 -2.55 6.62
C TRP A 160 -9.10 -2.34 8.12
N PHE A 161 -9.74 -1.26 8.60
CA PHE A 161 -9.94 -1.01 10.01
C PHE A 161 -11.42 -1.10 10.36
N ASP A 162 -11.71 -1.74 11.49
CA ASP A 162 -13.06 -1.86 12.03
C ASP A 162 -13.26 -0.85 13.17
N PHE A 163 -14.17 0.06 12.96
CA PHE A 163 -14.56 1.09 13.93
C PHE A 163 -15.84 0.66 14.64
N VAL A 164 -15.71 0.27 15.90
CA VAL A 164 -16.84 -0.21 16.74
C VAL A 164 -17.65 0.93 17.36
N SER A 165 -17.25 2.18 17.17
CA SER A 165 -17.86 3.37 17.79
C SER A 165 -17.76 4.56 16.83
N ASP A 166 -18.78 5.41 16.85
CA ASP A 166 -18.83 6.67 16.08
C ASP A 166 -18.00 7.79 16.72
N THR A 167 -17.51 7.57 17.94
CA THR A 167 -16.73 8.54 18.70
C THR A 167 -15.40 7.95 19.10
N GLY A 168 -14.36 8.76 19.04
CA GLY A 168 -13.02 8.34 19.40
C GLY A 168 -12.02 9.46 19.21
N GLU A 169 -10.78 9.16 19.50
CA GLU A 169 -9.65 10.05 19.33
C GLU A 169 -8.64 9.39 18.41
N ILE A 170 -8.11 10.16 17.46
CA ILE A 170 -6.98 9.75 16.61
C ILE A 170 -5.78 10.57 17.04
N ILE A 171 -4.77 9.90 17.57
CA ILE A 171 -3.52 10.50 18.00
C ILE A 171 -2.46 10.22 16.92
N LEU A 172 -1.83 11.27 16.43
CA LEU A 172 -0.74 11.18 15.46
C LEU A 172 0.52 11.78 16.08
N ASP A 173 1.59 11.01 16.10
CA ASP A 173 2.92 11.48 16.46
C ASP A 173 3.61 12.01 15.21
N ILE A 174 3.92 13.31 15.19
CA ILE A 174 4.38 14.03 14.01
C ILE A 174 5.48 15.01 14.42
N ASP A 175 6.61 14.89 13.73
CA ASP A 175 7.66 15.89 13.76
C ASP A 175 7.52 16.82 12.54
N SER A 176 7.40 18.13 12.77
CA SER A 176 7.19 19.11 11.71
C SER A 176 8.08 20.33 11.89
N HIS A 177 8.67 20.79 10.79
CA HIS A 177 9.46 22.02 10.72
C HIS A 177 8.68 23.22 10.15
N ALA A 178 7.39 23.03 9.87
CA ALA A 178 6.53 24.06 9.29
C ALA A 178 5.10 23.96 9.82
N ASP A 179 4.40 25.10 9.84
CA ASP A 179 2.97 25.12 10.09
C ASP A 179 2.20 24.35 9.02
N GLY A 180 1.14 23.69 9.45
CA GLY A 180 0.31 22.90 8.54
C GLY A 180 -1.06 22.57 9.10
N LYS A 181 -1.80 21.81 8.33
CA LYS A 181 -3.09 21.25 8.73
C LYS A 181 -3.19 19.80 8.27
N ILE A 182 -3.58 18.94 9.18
CA ILE A 182 -4.00 17.57 8.86
C ILE A 182 -5.51 17.54 8.78
N VAL A 183 -6.01 16.81 7.78
CA VAL A 183 -7.44 16.47 7.66
C VAL A 183 -7.56 14.96 7.59
N VAL A 184 -8.38 14.41 8.46
CA VAL A 184 -8.67 12.98 8.51
C VAL A 184 -9.96 12.71 7.74
N PHE A 185 -9.92 11.69 6.89
CA PHE A 185 -11.06 11.24 6.10
C PHE A 185 -11.41 9.81 6.46
N ALA A 186 -12.70 9.50 6.59
CA ALA A 186 -13.22 8.15 6.57
C ALA A 186 -14.05 7.96 5.29
N ASN A 187 -13.69 6.98 4.45
CA ASN A 187 -14.39 6.71 3.19
C ASN A 187 -14.58 7.97 2.31
N ARG A 188 -13.52 8.81 2.22
CA ARG A 188 -13.50 10.09 1.49
C ARG A 188 -14.35 11.22 2.11
N ILE A 189 -14.94 11.01 3.28
CA ILE A 189 -15.68 12.04 4.01
C ILE A 189 -14.74 12.62 5.08
N PRO A 190 -14.53 13.95 5.15
CA PRO A 190 -13.72 14.56 6.20
C PRO A 190 -14.43 14.41 7.55
N ILE A 191 -13.72 13.87 8.55
CA ILE A 191 -14.27 13.61 9.89
C ILE A 191 -13.58 14.41 10.99
N ALA A 192 -12.34 14.79 10.80
CA ALA A 192 -11.56 15.56 11.77
C ALA A 192 -10.48 16.41 11.10
N SER A 193 -9.98 17.43 11.80
CA SER A 193 -8.79 18.14 11.39
C SER A 193 -8.06 18.74 12.59
N ALA A 194 -6.73 18.83 12.48
CA ALA A 194 -5.86 19.46 13.47
C ALA A 194 -4.84 20.39 12.80
N ALA A 195 -4.47 21.47 13.48
CA ALA A 195 -3.34 22.29 13.10
C ALA A 195 -2.04 21.59 13.52
N ILE A 196 -0.98 21.79 12.73
CA ILE A 196 0.37 21.39 13.07
C ILE A 196 1.17 22.67 13.28
N THR A 197 1.92 22.72 14.38
CA THR A 197 2.91 23.76 14.65
C THR A 197 4.30 23.15 14.64
N PRO A 198 5.33 23.89 14.23
CA PRO A 198 6.70 23.39 14.28
C PRO A 198 7.08 22.95 15.68
N CYS A 199 7.76 21.81 15.76
CA CYS A 199 8.49 21.42 16.96
C CYS A 199 9.71 22.35 17.07
N GLY A 200 9.83 23.11 18.17
CA GLY A 200 10.91 24.05 18.44
C GLY A 200 12.27 23.38 18.63
#